data_92ed3644ad6a134460e5f7a6e1a0315a
#
_entry.id   92ed3644ad6a134460e5f7a6e1a0315a
#
_cell.length_a   1.000
_cell.length_b   1.000
_cell.length_c   1.000
_cell.angle_alpha   90.00
_cell.angle_beta   90.00
_cell.angle_gamma   90.00
#
_symmetry.space_group_name_H-M   'P 1'
#
loop_
_entity.id
_entity.type
_entity.pdbx_description
1 polymer ?
#
loop_
_entity_poly.entity_id
_entity_poly.type
_entity_poly.pdbx_seq_one_letter_code
_entity_poly.pdbx_strand_id
1 'polypeptide(L)'
;TGNSIQTATGQILNLVNGNVGSLGLVFDSLSSTGSTNGSAINISNVDGSGTLSATTVSIAGTTGATADGIFYGGGSTMNVNLGTVTIANTGDEGIEINGAGNGTFTTGSVAINNTGGNGVEINGATSAVSLNGGAIGATNDPTGFGVYVLNGTGAVNIASSITKTTGNSVVFVDNHETGNVTFSGKISATGGFANGIVVQNVNSGTVSFTGNTTLSTGANTAVNLLNNTGGTISFPNGGLAITTNSGTGFNATGGGTVSTAG
;
A
#
# COMPACT_ATOMS: atom_id res chain seq x y z
N THR A 1 19.91 -22.85 12.02
CA THR A 1 19.37 -21.88 12.99
C THR A 1 19.59 -20.49 12.42
N GLY A 2 18.52 -19.87 11.95
CA GLY A 2 18.58 -18.53 11.39
C GLY A 2 18.39 -17.44 12.46
N ASN A 3 18.56 -16.19 12.06
CA ASN A 3 18.32 -15.04 12.91
C ASN A 3 16.80 -14.78 13.01
N SER A 4 16.28 -14.74 14.22
CA SER A 4 14.87 -14.43 14.46
C SER A 4 14.70 -13.47 15.62
N ILE A 5 13.73 -12.58 15.49
CA ILE A 5 13.29 -11.69 16.58
C ILE A 5 11.83 -11.97 16.85
N GLN A 6 11.50 -12.25 18.09
CA GLN A 6 10.13 -12.35 18.58
C GLN A 6 9.95 -11.46 19.79
N THR A 7 8.92 -10.63 19.78
CA THR A 7 8.53 -9.79 20.92
C THR A 7 7.11 -10.11 21.36
N ALA A 8 6.78 -9.85 22.61
CA ALA A 8 5.40 -9.93 23.08
C ALA A 8 4.65 -8.61 22.78
N THR A 9 5.18 -7.49 23.29
CA THR A 9 4.55 -6.16 23.19
C THR A 9 5.55 -5.05 22.83
N GLY A 10 6.85 -5.36 22.69
CA GLY A 10 7.86 -4.40 22.25
C GLY A 10 7.95 -4.30 20.74
N GLN A 11 8.53 -3.22 20.23
CA GLN A 11 8.87 -3.12 18.81
C GLN A 11 9.77 -4.29 18.40
N ILE A 12 9.50 -4.85 17.22
CA ILE A 12 10.32 -5.96 16.68
C ILE A 12 11.67 -5.41 16.21
N LEU A 13 11.63 -4.28 15.51
CA LEU A 13 12.81 -3.64 14.96
C LEU A 13 12.63 -2.12 15.00
N ASN A 14 13.61 -1.42 15.55
CA ASN A 14 13.65 0.04 15.56
C ASN A 14 15.01 0.52 15.05
N LEU A 15 15.06 0.90 13.79
CA LEU A 15 16.24 1.42 13.12
C LEU A 15 16.01 2.91 12.86
N VAL A 16 16.78 3.76 13.53
CA VAL A 16 16.65 5.22 13.42
C VAL A 16 18.03 5.86 13.33
N ASN A 17 18.20 6.75 12.35
CA ASN A 17 19.45 7.52 12.16
C ASN A 17 20.69 6.63 12.05
N GLY A 18 20.60 5.54 11.30
CA GLY A 18 21.64 4.53 11.22
C GLY A 18 22.17 4.31 9.81
N ASN A 19 23.20 3.44 9.73
CA ASN A 19 23.73 2.98 8.46
C ASN A 19 23.85 1.45 8.47
N VAL A 20 23.27 0.81 7.45
CA VAL A 20 23.34 -0.64 7.29
C VAL A 20 24.43 -0.99 6.29
N GLY A 21 25.45 -1.68 6.78
CA GLY A 21 26.59 -2.12 5.99
C GLY A 21 26.20 -3.08 4.86
N SER A 22 27.09 -3.29 3.91
CA SER A 22 26.82 -4.04 2.66
C SER A 22 26.38 -5.50 2.88
N LEU A 23 26.62 -6.10 4.03
CA LEU A 23 26.11 -7.43 4.36
C LEU A 23 24.60 -7.45 4.67
N GLY A 24 24.02 -6.27 4.96
CA GLY A 24 22.61 -6.15 5.28
C GLY A 24 22.23 -6.70 6.66
N LEU A 25 20.92 -6.73 6.89
CA LEU A 25 20.29 -7.35 8.06
C LEU A 25 19.40 -8.50 7.54
N VAL A 26 19.74 -9.73 7.91
CA VAL A 26 19.06 -10.92 7.38
C VAL A 26 18.43 -11.71 8.52
N PHE A 27 17.11 -11.89 8.41
CA PHE A 27 16.30 -12.63 9.39
C PHE A 27 15.50 -13.75 8.72
N ASP A 28 15.32 -14.85 9.41
CA ASP A 28 14.33 -15.86 9.05
C ASP A 28 12.93 -15.39 9.44
N SER A 29 12.81 -14.80 10.64
CA SER A 29 11.53 -14.27 11.09
C SER A 29 11.64 -13.02 11.94
N LEU A 30 10.68 -12.12 11.73
CA LEU A 30 10.42 -10.94 12.56
C LEU A 30 8.97 -11.01 13.05
N SER A 31 8.73 -11.11 14.36
CA SER A 31 7.36 -11.32 14.84
C SER A 31 7.04 -10.60 16.15
N SER A 32 5.76 -10.18 16.30
CA SER A 32 5.15 -9.84 17.57
C SER A 32 3.94 -10.73 17.84
N THR A 33 3.76 -11.14 19.08
CA THR A 33 2.61 -11.98 19.49
C THR A 33 1.50 -11.18 20.16
N GLY A 34 1.71 -9.92 20.44
CA GLY A 34 0.74 -8.96 20.96
C GLY A 34 0.92 -7.58 20.32
N SER A 35 0.10 -6.63 20.74
CA SER A 35 0.19 -5.27 20.23
C SER A 35 1.41 -4.54 20.73
N THR A 36 2.17 -3.96 19.83
CA THR A 36 3.33 -3.13 20.15
C THR A 36 2.89 -1.68 20.40
N ASN A 37 3.61 -0.98 21.27
CA ASN A 37 3.41 0.47 21.42
C ASN A 37 4.28 1.21 20.40
N GLY A 38 3.66 1.88 19.45
CA GLY A 38 4.31 2.43 18.25
C GLY A 38 4.42 1.40 17.12
N SER A 39 4.98 1.79 15.98
CA SER A 39 5.13 0.92 14.81
C SER A 39 5.97 -0.32 15.15
N ALA A 40 5.51 -1.49 14.75
CA ALA A 40 6.16 -2.74 15.14
C ALA A 40 7.55 -2.90 14.48
N ILE A 41 7.67 -2.48 13.22
CA ILE A 41 8.95 -2.30 12.53
C ILE A 41 9.02 -0.83 12.13
N ASN A 42 10.02 -0.12 12.67
CA ASN A 42 10.28 1.29 12.38
C ASN A 42 11.64 1.44 11.72
N ILE A 43 11.67 1.99 10.51
CA ILE A 43 12.87 2.29 9.75
C ILE A 43 12.80 3.75 9.33
N SER A 44 13.57 4.61 9.99
CA SER A 44 13.53 6.06 9.79
C SER A 44 14.92 6.65 9.67
N ASN A 45 15.20 7.34 8.57
CA ASN A 45 16.50 7.94 8.29
C ASN A 45 17.66 6.92 8.41
N VAL A 46 17.48 5.78 7.72
CA VAL A 46 18.47 4.69 7.71
C VAL A 46 19.10 4.57 6.34
N ASP A 47 20.40 4.82 6.29
CA ASP A 47 21.19 4.76 5.08
C ASP A 47 21.89 3.41 4.92
N GLY A 48 22.53 3.24 3.77
CA GLY A 48 23.46 2.15 3.51
C GLY A 48 23.16 1.36 2.25
N SER A 49 24.17 0.60 1.84
CA SER A 49 24.09 -0.27 0.65
C SER A 49 23.53 -1.66 0.97
N GLY A 50 23.32 -1.97 2.24
CA GLY A 50 22.75 -3.24 2.67
C GLY A 50 21.23 -3.30 2.48
N THR A 51 20.69 -4.50 2.62
CA THR A 51 19.25 -4.76 2.56
C THR A 51 18.77 -5.32 3.88
N LEU A 52 17.63 -4.83 4.38
CA LEU A 52 16.87 -5.57 5.39
C LEU A 52 16.09 -6.67 4.68
N SER A 53 16.38 -7.91 5.03
CA SER A 53 15.66 -9.07 4.50
C SER A 53 15.06 -9.90 5.63
N ALA A 54 13.82 -10.33 5.45
CA ALA A 54 13.18 -11.31 6.33
C ALA A 54 12.34 -12.28 5.50
N THR A 55 12.42 -13.58 5.80
CA THR A 55 11.61 -14.59 5.12
C THR A 55 10.15 -14.45 5.52
N THR A 56 9.90 -14.20 6.81
CA THR A 56 8.55 -13.99 7.34
C THR A 56 8.51 -12.79 8.28
N VAL A 57 7.42 -12.02 8.18
CA VAL A 57 7.07 -10.96 9.13
C VAL A 57 5.67 -11.22 9.63
N SER A 58 5.46 -11.23 10.95
CA SER A 58 4.14 -11.44 11.57
C SER A 58 3.91 -10.42 12.68
N ILE A 59 2.95 -9.53 12.47
CA ILE A 59 2.61 -8.45 13.40
C ILE A 59 1.16 -8.65 13.85
N ALA A 60 0.98 -8.97 15.13
CA ALA A 60 -0.34 -9.23 15.71
C ALA A 60 -1.14 -7.94 15.99
N GLY A 61 -0.45 -6.80 16.14
CA GLY A 61 -1.09 -5.51 16.32
C GLY A 61 -0.12 -4.42 16.74
N THR A 62 -0.59 -3.18 16.67
CA THR A 62 0.07 -2.00 17.22
C THR A 62 -0.93 -1.13 17.97
N THR A 63 -0.47 -0.33 18.91
CA THR A 63 -1.29 0.62 19.68
C THR A 63 -0.76 2.03 19.54
N GLY A 64 -1.66 2.98 19.41
CA GLY A 64 -1.36 4.40 19.16
C GLY A 64 -1.88 4.83 17.78
N ALA A 65 -2.42 6.03 17.70
CA ALA A 65 -3.06 6.58 16.50
C ALA A 65 -2.09 6.84 15.32
N THR A 66 -0.80 6.63 15.52
CA THR A 66 0.26 6.77 14.51
C THR A 66 1.18 5.54 14.52
N ALA A 67 0.64 4.39 14.88
CA ALA A 67 1.40 3.17 15.08
C ALA A 67 1.12 2.16 13.96
N ASP A 68 2.04 2.07 13.02
CA ASP A 68 1.94 1.20 11.86
C ASP A 68 2.36 -0.23 12.17
N GLY A 69 1.97 -1.14 11.31
CA GLY A 69 2.63 -2.43 11.27
C GLY A 69 4.10 -2.27 10.87
N ILE A 70 4.35 -1.65 9.73
CA ILE A 70 5.69 -1.33 9.21
C ILE A 70 5.71 0.13 8.79
N PHE A 71 6.62 0.92 9.37
CA PHE A 71 6.99 2.25 8.91
C PHE A 71 8.35 2.20 8.19
N TYR A 72 8.41 2.71 6.98
CA TYR A 72 9.64 2.92 6.22
C TYR A 72 9.67 4.35 5.68
N GLY A 73 10.57 5.18 6.19
CA GLY A 73 10.54 6.60 5.83
C GLY A 73 11.74 7.40 6.28
N GLY A 74 11.51 8.72 6.44
CA GLY A 74 12.53 9.65 6.89
C GLY A 74 13.74 9.80 5.96
N GLY A 75 13.55 9.58 4.64
CA GLY A 75 14.65 9.64 3.68
C GLY A 75 15.55 8.41 3.65
N SER A 76 15.12 7.29 4.24
CA SER A 76 15.90 6.05 4.25
C SER A 76 16.30 5.59 2.86
N THR A 77 17.56 5.19 2.69
CA THR A 77 18.12 4.78 1.39
C THR A 77 18.44 3.28 1.33
N MET A 78 18.40 2.57 2.46
CA MET A 78 18.58 1.12 2.46
C MET A 78 17.43 0.39 1.76
N ASN A 79 17.70 -0.74 1.15
CA ASN A 79 16.64 -1.55 0.55
C ASN A 79 15.92 -2.41 1.62
N VAL A 80 14.64 -2.67 1.39
CA VAL A 80 13.83 -3.58 2.20
C VAL A 80 13.26 -4.68 1.31
N ASN A 81 13.47 -5.94 1.70
CA ASN A 81 12.98 -7.11 0.98
C ASN A 81 12.40 -8.13 1.97
N LEU A 82 11.08 -8.16 2.06
CA LEU A 82 10.35 -9.05 2.97
C LEU A 82 9.62 -10.13 2.18
N GLY A 83 9.69 -11.36 2.62
CA GLY A 83 8.99 -12.48 2.01
C GLY A 83 7.48 -12.42 2.30
N THR A 84 7.00 -13.26 3.19
CA THR A 84 5.59 -13.23 3.62
C THR A 84 5.40 -12.26 4.78
N VAL A 85 4.45 -11.32 4.63
CA VAL A 85 4.13 -10.29 5.62
C VAL A 85 2.68 -10.45 6.06
N THR A 86 2.46 -10.70 7.35
CA THR A 86 1.12 -10.74 7.96
C THR A 86 1.00 -9.62 8.99
N ILE A 87 0.01 -8.75 8.82
CA ILE A 87 -0.24 -7.60 9.70
C ILE A 87 -1.73 -7.56 10.05
N ALA A 88 -2.04 -7.40 11.33
CA ALA A 88 -3.41 -7.22 11.78
C ALA A 88 -3.49 -6.22 12.93
N ASN A 89 -4.67 -5.59 13.10
CA ASN A 89 -5.01 -4.77 14.26
C ASN A 89 -4.01 -3.63 14.53
N THR A 90 -3.59 -2.91 13.50
CA THR A 90 -2.71 -1.75 13.68
C THR A 90 -3.51 -0.53 14.16
N GLY A 91 -2.83 0.36 14.89
CA GLY A 91 -3.44 1.61 15.33
C GLY A 91 -3.56 2.63 14.20
N ASP A 92 -2.68 2.53 13.19
CA ASP A 92 -2.68 3.34 11.98
C ASP A 92 -2.52 2.45 10.74
N GLU A 93 -1.56 2.67 9.87
CA GLU A 93 -1.39 1.92 8.64
C GLU A 93 -0.90 0.48 8.88
N GLY A 94 -1.24 -0.40 7.94
CA GLY A 94 -0.58 -1.70 7.87
C GLY A 94 0.89 -1.55 7.46
N ILE A 95 1.12 -0.89 6.32
CA ILE A 95 2.45 -0.50 5.84
C ILE A 95 2.39 0.97 5.46
N GLU A 96 3.27 1.78 6.05
CA GLU A 96 3.50 3.16 5.67
C GLU A 96 4.89 3.32 5.06
N ILE A 97 4.95 3.87 3.84
CA ILE A 97 6.17 4.31 3.15
C ILE A 97 6.09 5.82 3.03
N ASN A 98 6.87 6.56 3.84
CA ASN A 98 6.74 8.00 3.97
C ASN A 98 8.08 8.71 3.81
N GLY A 99 8.17 9.52 2.77
CA GLY A 99 9.35 10.31 2.46
C GLY A 99 10.16 9.75 1.32
N ALA A 100 10.75 10.66 0.57
CA ALA A 100 11.56 10.38 -0.59
C ALA A 100 12.90 9.72 -0.21
N GLY A 101 12.87 8.42 -0.04
CA GLY A 101 14.08 7.61 0.11
C GLY A 101 14.47 6.98 -1.22
N ASN A 102 15.74 6.69 -1.40
CA ASN A 102 16.25 6.04 -2.61
C ASN A 102 16.30 4.50 -2.49
N GLY A 103 15.89 3.96 -1.34
CA GLY A 103 15.81 2.52 -1.12
C GLY A 103 14.53 1.91 -1.67
N THR A 104 14.63 0.73 -2.25
CA THR A 104 13.46 -0.03 -2.71
C THR A 104 12.74 -0.71 -1.55
N PHE A 105 11.42 -0.81 -1.64
CA PHE A 105 10.61 -1.59 -0.71
C PHE A 105 9.89 -2.70 -1.45
N THR A 106 10.17 -3.94 -1.09
CA THR A 106 9.57 -5.11 -1.75
C THR A 106 9.03 -6.10 -0.74
N THR A 107 7.84 -6.65 -1.01
CA THR A 107 7.31 -7.82 -0.29
C THR A 107 7.00 -8.94 -1.25
N GLY A 108 7.12 -10.17 -0.82
CA GLY A 108 6.66 -11.35 -1.57
C GLY A 108 5.14 -11.46 -1.55
N SER A 109 4.55 -11.60 -0.39
CA SER A 109 3.10 -11.69 -0.20
C SER A 109 2.69 -10.95 1.07
N VAL A 110 1.54 -10.29 1.04
CA VAL A 110 1.01 -9.60 2.21
C VAL A 110 -0.36 -10.16 2.63
N ALA A 111 -0.63 -10.15 3.93
CA ALA A 111 -1.96 -10.33 4.50
C ALA A 111 -2.19 -9.20 5.51
N ILE A 112 -2.87 -8.13 5.09
CA ILE A 112 -3.10 -6.93 5.90
C ILE A 112 -4.58 -6.80 6.19
N ASN A 113 -4.96 -6.75 7.46
CA ASN A 113 -6.35 -6.70 7.89
C ASN A 113 -6.52 -5.81 9.13
N ASN A 114 -7.70 -5.17 9.23
CA ASN A 114 -8.13 -4.44 10.43
C ASN A 114 -7.11 -3.36 10.86
N THR A 115 -6.73 -2.50 9.94
CA THR A 115 -5.87 -1.35 10.25
C THR A 115 -6.70 -0.14 10.67
N GLY A 116 -6.20 0.64 11.63
CA GLY A 116 -6.85 1.88 12.09
C GLY A 116 -6.79 3.00 11.05
N GLY A 117 -5.74 3.03 10.24
CA GLY A 117 -5.54 3.89 9.08
C GLY A 117 -5.73 3.15 7.76
N ASN A 118 -4.84 3.39 6.81
CA ASN A 118 -4.84 2.74 5.49
C ASN A 118 -4.29 1.31 5.58
N GLY A 119 -4.69 0.46 4.65
CA GLY A 119 -4.02 -0.84 4.51
C GLY A 119 -2.56 -0.66 4.13
N VAL A 120 -2.31 0.14 3.10
CA VAL A 120 -0.98 0.58 2.66
C VAL A 120 -1.02 2.05 2.28
N GLU A 121 -0.09 2.83 2.81
CA GLU A 121 0.17 4.20 2.38
C GLU A 121 1.56 4.30 1.73
N ILE A 122 1.64 4.96 0.58
CA ILE A 122 2.88 5.24 -0.14
C ILE A 122 2.91 6.73 -0.44
N ASN A 123 3.62 7.51 0.36
CA ASN A 123 3.69 8.96 0.28
C ASN A 123 5.10 9.42 -0.06
N GLY A 124 5.27 10.11 -1.17
CA GLY A 124 6.54 10.71 -1.57
C GLY A 124 7.64 9.72 -1.93
N ALA A 125 7.32 8.47 -2.27
CA ALA A 125 8.32 7.50 -2.68
C ALA A 125 8.94 7.88 -4.03
N THR A 126 10.28 7.92 -4.08
CA THR A 126 11.03 8.18 -5.32
C THR A 126 11.63 6.91 -5.93
N SER A 127 11.72 5.85 -5.15
CA SER A 127 12.18 4.52 -5.59
C SER A 127 11.03 3.54 -5.74
N ALA A 128 11.33 2.37 -6.29
CA ALA A 128 10.33 1.37 -6.56
C ALA A 128 9.75 0.76 -5.26
N VAL A 129 8.43 0.64 -5.22
CA VAL A 129 7.66 -0.08 -4.21
C VAL A 129 6.91 -1.23 -4.87
N SER A 130 7.07 -2.45 -4.35
CA SER A 130 6.44 -3.64 -4.92
C SER A 130 5.84 -4.54 -3.84
N LEU A 131 4.53 -4.75 -3.92
CA LEU A 131 3.80 -5.77 -3.15
C LEU A 131 3.39 -6.88 -4.11
N ASN A 132 4.15 -8.00 -4.13
CA ASN A 132 4.09 -8.97 -5.21
C ASN A 132 2.96 -10.02 -5.08
N GLY A 133 2.11 -9.93 -4.08
CA GLY A 133 0.96 -10.82 -3.93
C GLY A 133 0.27 -10.73 -2.58
N GLY A 134 -0.70 -11.62 -2.35
CA GLY A 134 -1.47 -11.66 -1.10
C GLY A 134 -2.72 -10.80 -1.14
N ALA A 135 -3.15 -10.30 0.03
CA ALA A 135 -4.41 -9.58 0.15
C ALA A 135 -4.37 -8.47 1.20
N ILE A 136 -5.09 -7.39 0.93
CA ILE A 136 -5.35 -6.26 1.82
C ILE A 136 -6.86 -6.19 2.05
N GLY A 137 -7.31 -6.23 3.31
CA GLY A 137 -8.72 -6.16 3.68
C GLY A 137 -9.53 -7.43 3.38
N ALA A 138 -8.89 -8.59 3.22
CA ALA A 138 -9.60 -9.82 2.86
C ALA A 138 -10.58 -10.32 3.94
N THR A 139 -10.26 -10.12 5.20
CA THR A 139 -11.08 -10.54 6.34
C THR A 139 -11.77 -9.35 7.00
N ASN A 140 -11.01 -8.30 7.28
CA ASN A 140 -11.51 -7.04 7.86
C ASN A 140 -10.86 -5.86 7.14
N ASP A 141 -11.68 -4.90 6.77
CA ASP A 141 -11.25 -3.71 6.06
C ASP A 141 -10.24 -2.86 6.85
N PRO A 142 -9.31 -2.21 6.18
CA PRO A 142 -8.70 -0.98 6.67
C PRO A 142 -9.77 0.08 6.97
N THR A 143 -9.61 0.85 8.05
CA THR A 143 -10.54 1.97 8.35
C THR A 143 -10.37 3.09 7.32
N GLY A 144 -9.14 3.37 6.91
CA GLY A 144 -8.79 4.30 5.85
C GLY A 144 -8.97 3.71 4.45
N PHE A 145 -8.09 4.05 3.53
CA PHE A 145 -8.04 3.50 2.19
C PHE A 145 -7.52 2.05 2.18
N GLY A 146 -7.90 1.28 1.16
CA GLY A 146 -7.24 0.00 0.93
C GLY A 146 -5.77 0.20 0.59
N VAL A 147 -5.52 0.96 -0.47
CA VAL A 147 -4.17 1.45 -0.85
C VAL A 147 -4.27 2.94 -1.19
N TYR A 148 -3.36 3.72 -0.62
CA TYR A 148 -3.20 5.15 -0.85
C TYR A 148 -1.81 5.44 -1.41
N VAL A 149 -1.73 6.05 -2.59
CA VAL A 149 -0.48 6.45 -3.25
C VAL A 149 -0.52 7.93 -3.50
N LEU A 150 0.45 8.68 -2.97
CA LEU A 150 0.48 10.13 -3.14
C LEU A 150 1.91 10.70 -3.25
N ASN A 151 2.01 11.85 -3.92
CA ASN A 151 3.22 12.69 -4.01
C ASN A 151 4.51 11.96 -4.47
N GLY A 152 4.40 10.82 -5.15
CA GLY A 152 5.56 10.01 -5.51
C GLY A 152 5.98 10.17 -6.97
N THR A 153 7.21 9.73 -7.25
CA THR A 153 7.77 9.64 -8.60
C THR A 153 8.33 8.24 -8.91
N GLY A 154 8.44 7.38 -7.90
CA GLY A 154 8.90 6.01 -8.06
C GLY A 154 7.85 5.09 -8.68
N ALA A 155 8.27 3.97 -9.26
CA ALA A 155 7.34 2.96 -9.74
C ALA A 155 6.65 2.25 -8.56
N VAL A 156 5.33 2.09 -8.65
CA VAL A 156 4.54 1.37 -7.63
C VAL A 156 3.84 0.18 -8.29
N ASN A 157 4.11 -1.03 -7.79
CA ASN A 157 3.51 -2.27 -8.28
C ASN A 157 2.76 -2.98 -7.16
N ILE A 158 1.44 -3.06 -7.27
CA ILE A 158 0.57 -3.73 -6.29
C ILE A 158 -0.08 -4.95 -6.95
N ALA A 159 0.50 -6.11 -6.72
CA ALA A 159 -0.06 -7.40 -7.15
C ALA A 159 -0.94 -8.06 -6.08
N SER A 160 -1.01 -7.47 -4.89
CA SER A 160 -1.92 -7.90 -3.84
C SER A 160 -3.37 -7.62 -4.23
N SER A 161 -4.28 -8.51 -3.88
CA SER A 161 -5.70 -8.20 -3.98
C SER A 161 -6.10 -7.17 -2.92
N ILE A 162 -7.03 -6.28 -3.26
CA ILE A 162 -7.51 -5.23 -2.35
C ILE A 162 -9.02 -5.36 -2.23
N THR A 163 -9.51 -5.46 -1.01
CA THR A 163 -10.95 -5.57 -0.73
C THR A 163 -11.37 -4.49 0.28
N LYS A 164 -12.49 -3.83 -0.02
CA LYS A 164 -13.19 -2.95 0.93
C LYS A 164 -14.69 -3.18 0.86
N THR A 165 -15.31 -3.15 2.02
CA THR A 165 -16.78 -3.28 2.17
C THR A 165 -17.40 -2.01 2.76
N THR A 166 -16.60 -1.15 3.39
CA THR A 166 -17.06 0.07 4.08
C THR A 166 -16.09 1.25 3.89
N GLY A 167 -16.58 2.46 4.12
CA GLY A 167 -15.77 3.66 4.32
C GLY A 167 -15.10 4.20 3.06
N ASN A 168 -13.82 4.48 3.18
CA ASN A 168 -13.00 5.15 2.17
C ASN A 168 -12.79 4.32 0.89
N SER A 169 -12.12 4.92 -0.11
CA SER A 169 -11.88 4.27 -1.40
C SER A 169 -11.02 3.01 -1.26
N VAL A 170 -11.32 2.02 -2.10
CA VAL A 170 -10.49 0.82 -2.20
C VAL A 170 -9.09 1.15 -2.70
N VAL A 171 -8.99 2.10 -3.64
CA VAL A 171 -7.72 2.67 -4.12
C VAL A 171 -7.87 4.18 -4.25
N PHE A 172 -6.86 4.91 -3.78
CA PHE A 172 -6.73 6.34 -3.97
C PHE A 172 -5.31 6.67 -4.46
N VAL A 173 -5.19 7.32 -5.61
CA VAL A 173 -3.93 7.82 -6.16
C VAL A 173 -4.04 9.33 -6.33
N ASP A 174 -3.11 10.09 -5.73
CA ASP A 174 -3.13 11.55 -5.78
C ASP A 174 -1.72 12.11 -6.04
N ASN A 175 -1.63 13.02 -7.00
CA ASN A 175 -0.39 13.74 -7.28
C ASN A 175 0.85 12.85 -7.43
N HIS A 176 0.67 11.64 -7.98
CA HIS A 176 1.78 10.77 -8.37
C HIS A 176 2.25 11.17 -9.76
N GLU A 177 3.54 11.50 -9.90
CA GLU A 177 3.96 12.20 -11.10
C GLU A 177 4.57 11.26 -12.18
N THR A 178 5.86 10.99 -12.14
CA THR A 178 6.56 10.40 -13.29
C THR A 178 6.59 8.88 -13.33
N GLY A 179 6.52 8.23 -12.17
CA GLY A 179 6.52 6.77 -12.08
C GLY A 179 5.19 6.14 -12.51
N ASN A 180 5.24 4.90 -12.93
CA ASN A 180 4.01 4.16 -13.21
C ASN A 180 3.46 3.53 -11.92
N VAL A 181 2.15 3.59 -11.74
CA VAL A 181 1.43 2.88 -10.70
C VAL A 181 0.63 1.75 -11.33
N THR A 182 0.93 0.51 -10.96
CA THR A 182 0.28 -0.67 -11.53
C THR A 182 -0.41 -1.48 -10.44
N PHE A 183 -1.71 -1.67 -10.59
CA PHE A 183 -2.51 -2.58 -9.78
C PHE A 183 -2.81 -3.83 -10.60
N SER A 184 -2.08 -4.91 -10.35
CA SER A 184 -2.28 -6.19 -11.04
C SER A 184 -3.06 -7.22 -10.23
N GLY A 185 -3.22 -6.98 -8.92
CA GLY A 185 -4.11 -7.77 -8.07
C GLY A 185 -5.60 -7.46 -8.32
N LYS A 186 -6.46 -8.35 -7.84
CA LYS A 186 -7.91 -8.11 -7.89
C LYS A 186 -8.29 -6.94 -6.98
N ILE A 187 -9.13 -6.04 -7.49
CA ILE A 187 -9.70 -4.92 -6.71
C ILE A 187 -11.20 -5.16 -6.51
N SER A 188 -11.66 -5.06 -5.28
CA SER A 188 -13.06 -5.30 -4.93
C SER A 188 -13.58 -4.28 -3.92
N ALA A 189 -14.53 -3.45 -4.33
CA ALA A 189 -15.36 -2.66 -3.43
C ALA A 189 -16.76 -3.25 -3.44
N THR A 190 -17.25 -3.74 -2.30
CA THR A 190 -18.53 -4.46 -2.19
C THR A 190 -19.37 -3.95 -1.03
N GLY A 191 -20.62 -4.38 -0.95
CA GLY A 191 -21.51 -4.00 0.15
C GLY A 191 -22.24 -2.66 -0.02
N GLY A 192 -21.92 -1.86 -1.01
CA GLY A 192 -22.61 -0.61 -1.31
C GLY A 192 -22.24 0.57 -0.41
N PHE A 193 -21.27 0.43 0.46
CA PHE A 193 -20.82 1.46 1.41
C PHE A 193 -19.38 1.92 1.20
N ALA A 194 -18.56 1.13 0.53
CA ALA A 194 -17.20 1.54 0.17
C ALA A 194 -17.23 2.49 -1.03
N ASN A 195 -16.33 3.47 -1.05
CA ASN A 195 -16.03 4.19 -2.27
C ASN A 195 -15.17 3.30 -3.19
N GLY A 196 -15.22 3.60 -4.49
CA GLY A 196 -14.47 2.83 -5.47
C GLY A 196 -13.02 3.30 -5.62
N ILE A 197 -12.62 3.54 -6.85
CA ILE A 197 -11.27 4.00 -7.21
C ILE A 197 -11.30 5.51 -7.42
N VAL A 198 -10.35 6.22 -6.83
CA VAL A 198 -10.07 7.63 -7.11
C VAL A 198 -8.65 7.76 -7.66
N VAL A 199 -8.51 8.47 -8.78
CA VAL A 199 -7.21 8.89 -9.33
C VAL A 199 -7.29 10.36 -9.65
N GLN A 200 -6.44 11.17 -9.04
CA GLN A 200 -6.49 12.60 -9.25
C GLN A 200 -5.10 13.24 -9.31
N ASN A 201 -5.04 14.40 -9.99
CA ASN A 201 -3.85 15.24 -10.09
C ASN A 201 -2.60 14.51 -10.62
N VAL A 202 -2.78 13.47 -11.43
CA VAL A 202 -1.68 12.77 -12.10
C VAL A 202 -1.31 13.55 -13.36
N ASN A 203 -0.18 14.25 -13.29
CA ASN A 203 0.26 15.15 -14.36
C ASN A 203 1.21 14.51 -15.38
N SER A 204 1.67 13.30 -15.11
CA SER A 204 2.47 12.46 -16.02
C SER A 204 2.46 11.00 -15.55
N GLY A 205 3.05 10.10 -16.33
CA GLY A 205 3.07 8.67 -16.00
C GLY A 205 1.74 7.95 -16.28
N THR A 206 1.67 6.72 -15.83
CA THR A 206 0.51 5.85 -16.06
C THR A 206 0.04 5.23 -14.75
N VAL A 207 -1.28 5.28 -14.51
CA VAL A 207 -1.95 4.47 -13.49
C VAL A 207 -2.73 3.37 -14.20
N SER A 208 -2.32 2.11 -13.99
CA SER A 208 -2.85 0.96 -14.72
C SER A 208 -3.50 -0.05 -13.79
N PHE A 209 -4.73 -0.44 -14.09
CA PHE A 209 -5.50 -1.45 -13.37
C PHE A 209 -5.59 -2.70 -14.24
N THR A 210 -4.56 -3.55 -14.17
CA THR A 210 -4.46 -4.76 -14.99
C THR A 210 -5.14 -5.98 -14.38
N GLY A 211 -5.44 -5.94 -13.08
CA GLY A 211 -6.22 -6.97 -12.39
C GLY A 211 -7.73 -6.78 -12.56
N ASN A 212 -8.48 -7.84 -12.30
CA ASN A 212 -9.94 -7.76 -12.31
C ASN A 212 -10.44 -6.78 -11.25
N THR A 213 -11.27 -5.83 -11.66
CA THR A 213 -11.82 -4.77 -10.81
C THR A 213 -13.35 -4.89 -10.74
N THR A 214 -13.88 -5.10 -9.54
CA THR A 214 -15.33 -5.20 -9.29
C THR A 214 -15.74 -4.15 -8.26
N LEU A 215 -16.56 -3.20 -8.67
CA LEU A 215 -16.99 -2.07 -7.84
C LEU A 215 -18.51 -2.06 -7.69
N SER A 216 -18.98 -2.42 -6.50
CA SER A 216 -20.40 -2.34 -6.10
C SER A 216 -20.51 -1.30 -4.99
N THR A 217 -20.67 -0.03 -5.36
CA THR A 217 -20.51 1.11 -4.46
C THR A 217 -21.81 1.77 -3.99
N GLY A 218 -22.97 1.24 -4.43
CA GLY A 218 -24.26 1.74 -3.98
C GLY A 218 -24.50 3.19 -4.38
N ALA A 219 -24.56 4.09 -3.40
CA ALA A 219 -24.74 5.53 -3.63
C ALA A 219 -23.41 6.28 -3.87
N ASN A 220 -22.28 5.61 -3.68
CA ASN A 220 -20.96 6.22 -3.84
C ASN A 220 -20.48 6.13 -5.29
N THR A 221 -19.52 6.99 -5.67
CA THR A 221 -18.90 6.95 -7.00
C THR A 221 -17.98 5.73 -7.11
N ALA A 222 -18.12 4.97 -8.19
CA ALA A 222 -17.32 3.77 -8.39
C ALA A 222 -15.92 4.09 -8.96
N VAL A 223 -15.83 4.90 -10.01
CA VAL A 223 -14.55 5.38 -10.55
C VAL A 223 -14.61 6.90 -10.66
N ASN A 224 -13.65 7.58 -10.06
CA ASN A 224 -13.56 9.03 -10.07
C ASN A 224 -12.14 9.48 -10.49
N LEU A 225 -12.04 10.01 -11.70
CA LEU A 225 -10.78 10.49 -12.30
C LEU A 225 -10.84 11.99 -12.44
N LEU A 226 -9.96 12.72 -11.73
CA LEU A 226 -10.04 14.16 -11.60
C LEU A 226 -8.69 14.83 -11.93
N ASN A 227 -8.68 15.83 -12.81
CA ASN A 227 -7.53 16.70 -13.07
C ASN A 227 -6.22 15.94 -13.46
N ASN A 228 -6.32 14.86 -14.21
CA ASN A 228 -5.17 14.06 -14.61
C ASN A 228 -4.56 14.53 -15.94
N THR A 229 -4.24 15.82 -16.05
CA THR A 229 -4.00 16.53 -17.32
C THR A 229 -2.88 15.96 -18.20
N GLY A 230 -1.84 15.36 -17.64
CA GLY A 230 -0.75 14.72 -18.38
C GLY A 230 -0.64 13.21 -18.14
N GLY A 231 -1.49 12.68 -17.26
CA GLY A 231 -1.48 11.27 -16.90
C GLY A 231 -2.27 10.38 -17.85
N THR A 232 -1.96 9.11 -17.85
CA THR A 232 -2.73 8.06 -18.51
C THR A 232 -3.31 7.13 -17.46
N ILE A 233 -4.63 6.94 -17.47
CA ILE A 233 -5.32 5.98 -16.60
C ILE A 233 -5.90 4.86 -17.46
N SER A 234 -5.52 3.61 -17.19
CA SER A 234 -5.89 2.50 -18.05
C SER A 234 -6.47 1.30 -17.29
N PHE A 235 -7.49 0.69 -17.89
CA PHE A 235 -8.10 -0.57 -17.49
C PHE A 235 -7.98 -1.56 -18.67
N PRO A 236 -6.78 -2.12 -18.93
CA PRO A 236 -6.45 -2.71 -20.23
C PRO A 236 -7.04 -4.11 -20.47
N ASN A 237 -7.49 -4.81 -19.45
CA ASN A 237 -7.81 -6.24 -19.57
C ASN A 237 -9.31 -6.56 -19.52
N GLY A 238 -10.18 -5.56 -19.76
CA GLY A 238 -11.63 -5.78 -19.79
C GLY A 238 -12.26 -6.21 -18.46
N GLY A 239 -11.49 -6.17 -17.38
CA GLY A 239 -11.90 -6.64 -16.05
C GLY A 239 -12.55 -5.56 -15.17
N LEU A 240 -13.12 -4.49 -15.72
CA LEU A 240 -13.81 -3.45 -14.94
C LEU A 240 -15.32 -3.70 -14.93
N ALA A 241 -15.84 -4.18 -13.80
CA ALA A 241 -17.26 -4.36 -13.56
C ALA A 241 -17.75 -3.34 -12.52
N ILE A 242 -18.74 -2.53 -12.88
CA ILE A 242 -19.31 -1.47 -12.03
C ILE A 242 -20.80 -1.72 -11.81
N THR A 243 -21.22 -1.61 -10.55
CA THR A 243 -22.62 -1.59 -10.12
C THR A 243 -22.84 -0.47 -9.12
N THR A 244 -23.74 0.46 -9.41
CA THR A 244 -24.17 1.52 -8.51
C THR A 244 -25.69 1.56 -8.44
N ASN A 245 -26.26 2.07 -7.35
CA ASN A 245 -27.69 2.29 -7.22
C ASN A 245 -28.04 3.74 -7.62
N SER A 246 -27.46 4.70 -6.91
CA SER A 246 -27.66 6.14 -7.16
C SER A 246 -26.33 6.89 -7.30
N GLY A 247 -25.23 6.22 -7.08
CA GLY A 247 -23.87 6.76 -7.26
C GLY A 247 -23.48 6.85 -8.73
N THR A 248 -22.48 7.68 -9.03
CA THR A 248 -21.90 7.76 -10.36
C THR A 248 -21.04 6.54 -10.64
N GLY A 249 -21.31 5.83 -11.73
CA GLY A 249 -20.53 4.66 -12.12
C GLY A 249 -19.11 5.04 -12.51
N PHE A 250 -18.96 5.95 -13.48
CA PHE A 250 -17.66 6.37 -13.97
C PHE A 250 -17.67 7.88 -14.24
N ASN A 251 -16.78 8.61 -13.56
CA ASN A 251 -16.56 10.04 -13.76
C ASN A 251 -15.11 10.28 -14.20
N ALA A 252 -14.91 11.05 -15.27
CA ALA A 252 -13.61 11.50 -15.71
C ALA A 252 -13.68 12.95 -16.15
N THR A 253 -13.03 13.84 -15.39
CA THR A 253 -13.06 15.28 -15.60
C THR A 253 -11.69 15.92 -15.41
N GLY A 254 -11.44 17.04 -16.06
CA GLY A 254 -10.21 17.81 -15.89
C GLY A 254 -8.99 17.28 -16.65
N GLY A 255 -9.20 16.53 -17.74
CA GLY A 255 -8.15 16.12 -18.67
C GLY A 255 -7.50 14.75 -18.34
N GLY A 256 -6.44 14.43 -19.10
CA GLY A 256 -5.76 13.14 -19.08
C GLY A 256 -6.24 12.17 -20.15
N THR A 257 -5.50 11.09 -20.35
CA THR A 257 -5.89 10.02 -21.26
C THR A 257 -6.51 8.88 -20.45
N VAL A 258 -7.73 8.49 -20.81
CA VAL A 258 -8.42 7.35 -20.17
C VAL A 258 -8.69 6.28 -21.21
N SER A 259 -8.33 5.04 -20.91
CA SER A 259 -8.58 3.90 -21.78
C SER A 259 -9.17 2.72 -21.02
N THR A 260 -10.15 2.09 -21.63
CA THR A 260 -10.67 0.79 -21.21
C THR A 260 -10.60 -0.14 -22.40
N ALA A 261 -10.13 -1.37 -22.20
CA ALA A 261 -10.19 -2.41 -23.21
C ALA A 261 -11.16 -3.50 -22.73
N GLY A 262 -12.06 -3.91 -23.60
CA GLY A 262 -13.00 -5.00 -23.39
C GLY A 262 -12.59 -6.25 -24.15
#